data_924818b9701501db64c9e1ad2a632cc8
#
_entry.id   924818b9701501db64c9e1ad2a632cc8
#
_cell.length_a   1.000
_cell.length_b   1.000
_cell.length_c   1.000
_cell.angle_alpha   90.00
_cell.angle_beta   90.00
_cell.angle_gamma   90.00
#
_symmetry.space_group_name_H-M   'P 1'
#
loop_
_entity.id
_entity.type
_entity.pdbx_description
1 polymer ?
#
loop_
_entity_poly.entity_id
_entity_poly.type
_entity_poly.pdbx_seq_one_letter_code
_entity_poly.pdbx_strand_id
1 'polypeptide(L)'
;MTNDALNEFYDRKYAGAKPGGVILDIKSTLAPSDRLQAAVKFFPQLFKGGDVLELGCGDGEVAKALLKRHDSIRSYTLGDLSLPRVKRVRANLADSRADTLLLNAEQVDESLYGRFDAVIMIALIEHLIDPLGAMRQIRRLLKPGGFVYVDTPNIAKFSRRLKLLAGYFPATSALNEGLTTYYGKPADLYDEGHLHYFTYRSLSMMLTDFCGYASVERLWYPIGRHPLGGPVHDAIARAWPAMFSEVVLAARA
;
A
#
# COMPACT_ATOMS: atom_id res chain seq x y z
N MET A 1 -7.98 5.26 21.18
CA MET A 1 -7.45 3.90 21.36
C MET A 1 -6.00 4.05 21.76
N THR A 2 -5.54 3.39 22.82
CA THR A 2 -4.12 3.40 23.16
C THR A 2 -3.34 2.56 22.15
N ASN A 3 -2.06 2.85 21.93
CA ASN A 3 -1.21 2.05 21.02
C ASN A 3 -1.23 0.57 21.36
N ASP A 4 -1.27 0.23 22.66
CA ASP A 4 -1.30 -1.16 23.11
C ASP A 4 -2.56 -1.89 22.64
N ALA A 5 -3.73 -1.24 22.68
CA ALA A 5 -4.98 -1.83 22.20
C ALA A 5 -4.99 -2.04 20.68
N LEU A 6 -4.36 -1.14 19.92
CA LEU A 6 -4.22 -1.27 18.47
C LEU A 6 -3.24 -2.40 18.11
N ASN A 7 -2.10 -2.46 18.79
CA ASN A 7 -1.14 -3.54 18.65
C ASN A 7 -1.77 -4.91 18.94
N GLU A 8 -2.50 -5.01 20.06
CA GLU A 8 -3.17 -6.26 20.45
C GLU A 8 -4.26 -6.69 19.45
N PHE A 9 -4.99 -5.72 18.87
CA PHE A 9 -5.96 -6.00 17.81
C PHE A 9 -5.28 -6.60 16.57
N TYR A 10 -4.22 -5.98 16.08
CA TYR A 10 -3.51 -6.48 14.90
C TYR A 10 -2.76 -7.78 15.17
N ASP A 11 -2.17 -7.94 16.33
CA ASP A 11 -1.52 -9.20 16.73
C ASP A 11 -2.53 -10.36 16.77
N ARG A 12 -3.73 -10.16 17.30
CA ARG A 12 -4.82 -11.15 17.26
C ARG A 12 -5.31 -11.43 15.84
N LYS A 13 -5.50 -10.39 15.04
CA LYS A 13 -5.96 -10.51 13.64
C LYS A 13 -4.99 -11.36 12.80
N TYR A 14 -3.70 -11.26 13.06
CA TYR A 14 -2.67 -11.95 12.29
C TYR A 14 -1.99 -13.12 13.01
N ALA A 15 -2.39 -13.43 14.24
CA ALA A 15 -1.90 -14.59 15.00
C ALA A 15 -2.20 -15.95 14.34
N GLY A 16 -3.28 -16.03 13.55
CA GLY A 16 -3.68 -17.22 12.80
C GLY A 16 -2.90 -17.48 11.51
N ALA A 17 -1.98 -16.61 11.11
CA ALA A 17 -1.12 -16.86 9.95
C ALA A 17 -0.17 -18.02 10.29
N LYS A 18 -0.11 -19.04 9.41
CA LYS A 18 0.66 -20.28 9.64
C LYS A 18 2.08 -19.95 10.08
N PRO A 19 2.55 -20.46 11.24
CA PRO A 19 3.94 -20.32 11.66
C PRO A 19 4.85 -20.91 10.58
N GLY A 20 5.89 -20.17 10.16
CA GLY A 20 6.85 -20.66 9.18
C GLY A 20 6.40 -20.61 7.72
N GLY A 21 5.40 -19.77 7.40
CA GLY A 21 5.01 -19.52 6.01
C GLY A 21 6.20 -19.03 5.17
N VAL A 22 6.41 -19.64 4.01
CA VAL A 22 7.40 -19.16 3.03
C VAL A 22 6.92 -17.82 2.47
N ILE A 23 7.79 -16.81 2.48
CA ILE A 23 7.51 -15.54 1.81
C ILE A 23 7.29 -15.83 0.33
N LEU A 24 6.12 -15.48 -0.19
CA LEU A 24 5.76 -15.73 -1.58
C LEU A 24 6.68 -14.97 -2.54
N ASP A 25 6.96 -15.56 -3.69
CA ASP A 25 7.75 -14.90 -4.75
C ASP A 25 6.80 -14.22 -5.74
N ILE A 26 6.77 -12.90 -5.70
CA ILE A 26 5.93 -12.09 -6.59
C ILE A 26 6.57 -12.08 -7.98
N LYS A 27 5.84 -12.57 -8.98
CA LYS A 27 6.28 -12.52 -10.37
C LYS A 27 6.20 -11.09 -10.90
N SER A 28 7.29 -10.59 -11.48
CA SER A 28 7.26 -9.36 -12.26
C SER A 28 6.52 -9.60 -13.56
N THR A 29 5.48 -8.84 -13.85
CA THR A 29 4.67 -8.96 -15.05
C THR A 29 4.55 -7.64 -15.79
N LEU A 30 4.35 -7.68 -17.11
CA LEU A 30 4.07 -6.46 -17.90
C LEU A 30 2.71 -5.86 -17.54
N ALA A 31 1.74 -6.70 -17.15
CA ALA A 31 0.42 -6.29 -16.72
C ALA A 31 0.18 -6.84 -15.29
N PRO A 32 0.42 -6.05 -14.23
CA PRO A 32 0.18 -6.48 -12.86
C PRO A 32 -1.31 -6.76 -12.65
N SER A 33 -1.60 -7.86 -11.96
CA SER A 33 -2.96 -8.28 -11.64
C SER A 33 -3.39 -7.89 -10.23
N ASP A 34 -2.46 -7.47 -9.40
CA ASP A 34 -2.67 -7.07 -8.01
C ASP A 34 -1.70 -5.94 -7.61
N ARG A 35 -1.92 -5.37 -6.43
CA ARG A 35 -1.16 -4.25 -5.88
C ARG A 35 0.31 -4.58 -5.61
N LEU A 36 0.62 -5.82 -5.23
CA LEU A 36 2.01 -6.22 -4.94
C LEU A 36 2.81 -6.31 -6.24
N GLN A 37 2.23 -6.91 -7.28
CA GLN A 37 2.84 -6.93 -8.62
C GLN A 37 3.00 -5.52 -9.20
N ALA A 38 2.04 -4.63 -8.94
CA ALA A 38 2.12 -3.23 -9.35
C ALA A 38 3.29 -2.52 -8.66
N ALA A 39 3.46 -2.68 -7.36
CA ALA A 39 4.59 -2.12 -6.63
C ALA A 39 5.93 -2.64 -7.18
N VAL A 40 6.07 -3.94 -7.36
CA VAL A 40 7.29 -4.56 -7.94
C VAL A 40 7.59 -4.06 -9.36
N LYS A 41 6.57 -3.67 -10.13
CA LYS A 41 6.73 -3.12 -11.48
C LYS A 41 7.06 -1.62 -11.49
N PHE A 42 6.30 -0.81 -10.73
CA PHE A 42 6.38 0.64 -10.84
C PHE A 42 7.43 1.27 -9.93
N PHE A 43 7.62 0.75 -8.73
CA PHE A 43 8.59 1.28 -7.79
C PHE A 43 10.00 1.41 -8.40
N PRO A 44 10.55 0.40 -9.10
CA PRO A 44 11.90 0.51 -9.67
C PRO A 44 12.03 1.56 -10.78
N GLN A 45 10.93 1.95 -11.42
CA GLN A 45 10.95 3.00 -12.46
C GLN A 45 11.16 4.40 -11.86
N LEU A 46 10.80 4.58 -10.58
CA LEU A 46 10.90 5.82 -9.83
C LEU A 46 12.15 5.89 -8.96
N PHE A 47 12.66 4.72 -8.54
CA PHE A 47 13.74 4.57 -7.58
C PHE A 47 15.09 4.49 -8.27
N LYS A 48 15.99 5.41 -7.92
CA LYS A 48 17.33 5.49 -8.51
C LYS A 48 18.41 4.74 -7.71
N GLY A 49 18.06 4.28 -6.52
CA GLY A 49 18.96 3.58 -5.60
C GLY A 49 18.97 4.23 -4.21
N GLY A 50 19.45 3.47 -3.22
CA GLY A 50 19.60 3.95 -1.85
C GLY A 50 18.83 3.13 -0.80
N ASP A 51 18.32 3.80 0.23
CA ASP A 51 17.69 3.21 1.38
C ASP A 51 16.17 3.24 1.25
N VAL A 52 15.53 2.10 1.49
CA VAL A 52 14.08 1.92 1.39
C VAL A 52 13.49 1.58 2.74
N LEU A 53 12.33 2.15 3.06
CA LEU A 53 11.47 1.75 4.17
C LEU A 53 10.14 1.27 3.60
N GLU A 54 9.69 0.08 3.99
CA GLU A 54 8.34 -0.41 3.74
C GLU A 54 7.54 -0.36 5.03
N LEU A 55 6.45 0.41 5.06
CA LEU A 55 5.53 0.52 6.18
C LEU A 55 4.34 -0.40 5.96
N GLY A 56 4.00 -1.23 6.97
CA GLY A 56 3.01 -2.28 6.84
C GLY A 56 3.50 -3.40 5.92
N CYS A 57 4.74 -3.85 6.10
CA CYS A 57 5.41 -4.81 5.22
C CYS A 57 4.74 -6.19 5.14
N GLY A 58 3.79 -6.49 6.03
CA GLY A 58 3.10 -7.77 6.07
C GLY A 58 4.07 -8.94 6.21
N ASP A 59 4.07 -9.83 5.25
CA ASP A 59 4.96 -11.00 5.23
C ASP A 59 6.23 -10.79 4.38
N GLY A 60 6.51 -9.55 3.93
CA GLY A 60 7.76 -9.16 3.26
C GLY A 60 7.86 -9.57 1.78
N GLU A 61 6.75 -9.81 1.13
CA GLU A 61 6.69 -10.30 -0.26
C GLU A 61 7.25 -9.28 -1.26
N VAL A 62 6.94 -8.00 -1.07
CA VAL A 62 7.43 -6.91 -1.93
C VAL A 62 8.93 -6.73 -1.73
N ALA A 63 9.39 -6.68 -0.48
CA ALA A 63 10.82 -6.62 -0.16
C ALA A 63 11.62 -7.75 -0.81
N LYS A 64 11.17 -8.99 -0.65
CA LYS A 64 11.79 -10.16 -1.28
C LYS A 64 11.91 -10.00 -2.79
N ALA A 65 10.82 -9.56 -3.43
CA ALA A 65 10.79 -9.41 -4.88
C ALA A 65 11.70 -8.29 -5.38
N LEU A 66 11.76 -7.15 -4.67
CA LEU A 66 12.60 -6.01 -5.02
C LEU A 66 14.08 -6.29 -4.76
N LEU A 67 14.43 -6.83 -3.60
CA LEU A 67 15.82 -7.17 -3.23
C LEU A 67 16.44 -8.20 -4.19
N LYS A 68 15.65 -9.18 -4.62
CA LYS A 68 16.10 -10.19 -5.60
C LYS A 68 16.45 -9.61 -6.97
N ARG A 69 15.89 -8.46 -7.34
CA ARG A 69 15.95 -7.92 -8.72
C ARG A 69 16.70 -6.60 -8.84
N HIS A 70 16.98 -5.93 -7.72
CA HIS A 70 17.50 -4.55 -7.73
C HIS A 70 18.68 -4.39 -6.79
N ASP A 71 19.89 -4.47 -7.34
CA ASP A 71 21.14 -4.26 -6.60
C ASP A 71 21.34 -2.79 -6.20
N SER A 72 20.60 -1.87 -6.79
CA SER A 72 20.59 -0.45 -6.41
C SER A 72 20.02 -0.18 -5.02
N ILE A 73 19.31 -1.14 -4.43
CA ILE A 73 18.84 -1.05 -3.05
C ILE A 73 20.01 -1.30 -2.12
N ARG A 74 20.44 -0.29 -1.36
CA ARG A 74 21.53 -0.35 -0.40
C ARG A 74 21.08 -0.98 0.92
N SER A 75 19.94 -0.53 1.45
CA SER A 75 19.29 -1.11 2.61
C SER A 75 17.77 -1.12 2.43
N TYR A 76 17.11 -2.09 3.06
CA TYR A 76 15.66 -2.23 3.05
C TYR A 76 15.15 -2.49 4.46
N THR A 77 14.47 -1.51 5.05
CA THR A 77 13.86 -1.64 6.37
C THR A 77 12.39 -2.03 6.21
N LEU A 78 12.01 -3.13 6.85
CA LEU A 78 10.63 -3.63 6.86
C LEU A 78 9.98 -3.31 8.20
N GLY A 79 9.06 -2.36 8.19
CA GLY A 79 8.29 -1.92 9.36
C GLY A 79 6.88 -2.49 9.37
N ASP A 80 6.47 -3.07 10.49
CA ASP A 80 5.08 -3.49 10.72
C ASP A 80 4.71 -3.26 12.19
N LEU A 81 3.42 -3.03 12.46
CA LEU A 81 2.89 -2.86 13.80
C LEU A 81 2.76 -4.20 14.55
N SER A 82 2.68 -5.31 13.82
CA SER A 82 2.53 -6.66 14.37
C SER A 82 3.87 -7.31 14.65
N LEU A 83 4.20 -7.50 15.92
CA LEU A 83 5.43 -8.20 16.33
C LEU A 83 5.53 -9.63 15.77
N PRO A 84 4.45 -10.43 15.72
CA PRO A 84 4.48 -11.73 15.05
C PRO A 84 4.92 -11.66 13.58
N ARG A 85 4.47 -10.65 12.82
CA ARG A 85 4.88 -10.44 11.43
C ARG A 85 6.35 -10.05 11.32
N VAL A 86 6.80 -9.07 12.11
CA VAL A 86 8.21 -8.66 12.17
C VAL A 86 9.13 -9.85 12.44
N LYS A 87 8.80 -10.69 13.43
CA LYS A 87 9.58 -11.90 13.75
C LYS A 87 9.58 -12.91 12.60
N ARG A 88 8.44 -13.11 11.95
CA ARG A 88 8.30 -14.04 10.83
C ARG A 88 9.12 -13.61 9.62
N VAL A 89 9.04 -12.32 9.25
CA VAL A 89 9.84 -11.76 8.15
C VAL A 89 11.34 -11.88 8.44
N ARG A 90 11.77 -11.51 9.66
CA ARG A 90 13.17 -11.64 10.08
C ARG A 90 13.69 -13.07 9.94
N ALA A 91 12.87 -14.06 10.27
CA ALA A 91 13.25 -15.47 10.18
C ALA A 91 13.32 -16.02 8.75
N ASN A 92 12.54 -15.45 7.83
CA ASN A 92 12.34 -16.02 6.49
C ASN A 92 12.95 -15.20 5.34
N LEU A 93 13.31 -13.93 5.57
CA LEU A 93 13.94 -13.08 4.55
C LEU A 93 15.44 -13.05 4.75
N ALA A 94 16.16 -13.94 4.05
CA ALA A 94 17.63 -14.03 4.10
C ALA A 94 18.25 -13.12 3.03
N ASP A 95 18.36 -11.81 3.33
CA ASP A 95 19.12 -10.85 2.52
C ASP A 95 19.84 -9.90 3.48
N SER A 96 21.15 -9.74 3.31
CA SER A 96 22.00 -8.93 4.20
C SER A 96 21.66 -7.43 4.19
N ARG A 97 20.90 -6.97 3.19
CA ARG A 97 20.43 -5.59 3.07
C ARG A 97 19.12 -5.36 3.82
N ALA A 98 18.42 -6.43 4.22
CA ALA A 98 17.13 -6.36 4.88
C ALA A 98 17.26 -6.28 6.40
N ASP A 99 16.52 -5.36 7.01
CA ASP A 99 16.33 -5.32 8.46
C ASP A 99 14.83 -5.14 8.76
N THR A 100 14.42 -5.53 9.95
CA THR A 100 13.01 -5.51 10.38
C THR A 100 12.84 -4.65 11.62
N LEU A 101 11.78 -3.85 11.66
CA LEU A 101 11.49 -2.92 12.74
C LEU A 101 10.02 -3.02 13.18
N LEU A 102 9.79 -3.15 14.48
CA LEU A 102 8.45 -2.94 15.03
C LEU A 102 8.14 -1.44 14.96
N LEU A 103 7.24 -1.04 14.08
CA LEU A 103 7.03 0.36 13.75
C LEU A 103 5.55 0.68 13.57
N ASN A 104 5.09 1.69 14.31
CA ASN A 104 3.81 2.34 14.08
C ASN A 104 3.98 3.49 13.08
N ALA A 105 3.31 3.42 11.93
CA ALA A 105 3.37 4.46 10.89
C ALA A 105 2.83 5.83 11.36
N GLU A 106 2.03 5.86 12.43
CA GLU A 106 1.48 7.08 13.02
C GLU A 106 2.35 7.67 14.15
N GLN A 107 3.41 6.94 14.57
CA GLN A 107 4.31 7.36 15.65
C GLN A 107 5.74 6.97 15.30
N VAL A 108 6.27 7.66 14.32
CA VAL A 108 7.62 7.38 13.81
C VAL A 108 8.65 8.04 14.71
N ASP A 109 9.69 7.29 15.07
CA ASP A 109 10.82 7.82 15.84
C ASP A 109 11.59 8.86 15.01
N GLU A 110 11.92 9.99 15.63
CA GLU A 110 12.66 11.08 14.99
C GLU A 110 14.07 10.67 14.54
N SER A 111 14.67 9.65 15.15
CA SER A 111 15.95 9.07 14.71
C SER A 111 15.93 8.51 13.29
N LEU A 112 14.74 8.29 12.72
CA LEU A 112 14.54 7.82 11.35
C LEU A 112 14.39 8.95 10.33
N TYR A 113 14.31 10.22 10.77
CA TYR A 113 14.12 11.35 9.87
C TYR A 113 15.29 11.54 8.89
N GLY A 114 14.97 11.84 7.65
CA GLY A 114 15.95 12.09 6.59
C GLY A 114 16.81 10.86 6.20
N ARG A 115 16.37 9.65 6.54
CA ARG A 115 17.18 8.44 6.30
C ARG A 115 16.88 7.72 5.00
N PHE A 116 15.68 7.88 4.44
CA PHE A 116 15.22 7.04 3.34
C PHE A 116 15.14 7.79 2.01
N ASP A 117 15.58 7.15 0.96
CA ASP A 117 15.42 7.60 -0.43
C ASP A 117 14.01 7.31 -0.94
N ALA A 118 13.38 6.24 -0.40
CA ALA A 118 12.00 5.92 -0.69
C ALA A 118 11.29 5.27 0.50
N VAL A 119 9.98 5.55 0.62
CA VAL A 119 9.05 4.86 1.52
C VAL A 119 7.99 4.15 0.69
N ILE A 120 7.64 2.92 1.02
CA ILE A 120 6.58 2.13 0.39
C ILE A 120 5.45 1.91 1.38
N MET A 121 4.21 2.19 0.95
CA MET A 121 2.98 1.95 1.70
C MET A 121 1.95 1.30 0.78
N ILE A 122 1.61 0.05 1.03
CA ILE A 122 0.63 -0.71 0.24
C ILE A 122 -0.49 -1.18 1.14
N ALA A 123 -1.71 -0.75 0.85
CA ALA A 123 -2.89 -1.06 1.65
C ALA A 123 -2.68 -0.78 3.15
N LEU A 124 -2.17 0.40 3.47
CA LEU A 124 -1.91 0.81 4.84
C LEU A 124 -2.66 2.11 5.21
N ILE A 125 -2.64 3.12 4.33
CA ILE A 125 -3.16 4.45 4.65
C ILE A 125 -4.66 4.46 5.00
N GLU A 126 -5.45 3.56 4.42
CA GLU A 126 -6.87 3.37 4.71
C GLU A 126 -7.15 2.87 6.13
N HIS A 127 -6.16 2.26 6.78
CA HIS A 127 -6.24 1.71 8.13
C HIS A 127 -5.75 2.65 9.23
N LEU A 128 -5.08 3.75 8.88
CA LEU A 128 -4.55 4.70 9.85
C LEU A 128 -5.69 5.47 10.54
N ILE A 129 -5.48 5.85 11.80
CA ILE A 129 -6.43 6.66 12.58
C ILE A 129 -6.34 8.12 12.13
N ASP A 130 -5.12 8.64 12.02
CA ASP A 130 -4.82 9.98 11.49
C ASP A 130 -3.89 9.90 10.27
N PRO A 131 -4.43 9.63 9.07
CA PRO A 131 -3.62 9.55 7.86
C PRO A 131 -2.94 10.88 7.50
N LEU A 132 -3.53 12.02 7.87
CA LEU A 132 -2.93 13.33 7.62
C LEU A 132 -1.68 13.55 8.45
N GLY A 133 -1.76 13.31 9.77
CA GLY A 133 -0.63 13.37 10.67
C GLY A 133 0.47 12.38 10.32
N ALA A 134 0.10 11.14 10.01
CA ALA A 134 1.02 10.10 9.59
C ALA A 134 1.79 10.51 8.31
N MET A 135 1.10 10.99 7.27
CA MET A 135 1.76 11.38 6.02
C MET A 135 2.70 12.58 6.18
N ARG A 136 2.42 13.49 7.13
CA ARG A 136 3.36 14.55 7.51
C ARG A 136 4.64 14.01 8.16
N GLN A 137 4.51 13.02 9.05
CA GLN A 137 5.66 12.36 9.68
C GLN A 137 6.45 11.54 8.65
N ILE A 138 5.77 10.79 7.79
CA ILE A 138 6.39 9.97 6.74
C ILE A 138 7.19 10.85 5.77
N ARG A 139 6.71 12.05 5.44
CA ARG A 139 7.49 13.01 4.64
C ARG A 139 8.83 13.36 5.29
N ARG A 140 8.87 13.48 6.63
CA ARG A 140 10.11 13.76 7.37
C ARG A 140 11.12 12.61 7.36
N LEU A 141 10.69 11.37 7.09
CA LEU A 141 11.57 10.22 6.91
C LEU A 141 12.40 10.30 5.63
N LEU A 142 11.89 11.01 4.64
CA LEU A 142 12.49 11.09 3.32
C LEU A 142 13.69 12.05 3.31
N LYS A 143 14.73 11.66 2.60
CA LYS A 143 15.81 12.55 2.19
C LYS A 143 15.29 13.59 1.20
N PRO A 144 16.00 14.74 1.03
CA PRO A 144 15.68 15.67 -0.04
C PRO A 144 15.60 14.97 -1.42
N GLY A 145 14.47 15.15 -2.11
CA GLY A 145 14.18 14.48 -3.39
C GLY A 145 13.73 13.01 -3.29
N GLY A 146 13.64 12.46 -2.09
CA GLY A 146 13.04 11.16 -1.84
C GLY A 146 11.54 11.15 -2.13
N PHE A 147 10.92 9.97 -2.16
CA PHE A 147 9.50 9.84 -2.45
C PHE A 147 8.82 8.77 -1.61
N VAL A 148 7.50 8.90 -1.44
CA VAL A 148 6.64 7.83 -0.94
C VAL A 148 5.84 7.23 -2.09
N TYR A 149 5.81 5.90 -2.18
CA TYR A 149 4.90 5.12 -3.02
C TYR A 149 3.70 4.70 -2.18
N VAL A 150 2.50 5.10 -2.57
CA VAL A 150 1.25 4.78 -1.85
C VAL A 150 0.30 4.06 -2.77
N ASP A 151 -0.23 2.92 -2.31
CA ASP A 151 -1.31 2.17 -2.94
C ASP A 151 -2.43 1.97 -1.93
N THR A 152 -3.67 2.34 -2.30
CA THR A 152 -4.87 2.20 -1.47
C THR A 152 -6.12 1.99 -2.32
N PRO A 153 -7.17 1.31 -1.84
CA PRO A 153 -8.39 1.11 -2.60
C PRO A 153 -9.04 2.42 -3.05
N ASN A 154 -9.46 2.47 -4.31
CA ASN A 154 -10.16 3.61 -4.87
C ASN A 154 -11.66 3.53 -4.63
N ILE A 155 -12.20 4.36 -3.72
CA ILE A 155 -13.66 4.43 -3.48
C ILE A 155 -14.43 4.85 -4.73
N ALA A 156 -13.80 5.57 -5.64
CA ALA A 156 -14.41 6.07 -6.88
C ALA A 156 -14.27 5.11 -8.09
N LYS A 157 -13.90 3.83 -7.88
CA LYS A 157 -13.98 2.80 -8.92
C LYS A 157 -15.35 2.79 -9.59
N PHE A 158 -15.40 2.53 -10.89
CA PHE A 158 -16.65 2.60 -11.65
C PHE A 158 -17.81 1.79 -11.03
N SER A 159 -17.58 0.53 -10.68
CA SER A 159 -18.59 -0.32 -10.05
C SER A 159 -19.05 0.22 -8.69
N ARG A 160 -18.15 0.82 -7.90
CA ARG A 160 -18.45 1.42 -6.59
C ARG A 160 -19.34 2.65 -6.72
N ARG A 161 -19.11 3.47 -7.76
CA ARG A 161 -19.99 4.62 -8.07
C ARG A 161 -21.41 4.17 -8.40
N LEU A 162 -21.57 3.10 -9.19
CA LEU A 162 -22.88 2.55 -9.52
C LEU A 162 -23.59 1.95 -8.31
N LYS A 163 -22.85 1.24 -7.44
CA LYS A 163 -23.38 0.75 -6.17
C LYS A 163 -23.92 1.90 -5.31
N LEU A 164 -23.11 2.93 -5.12
CA LEU A 164 -23.49 4.09 -4.31
C LEU A 164 -24.71 4.82 -4.90
N LEU A 165 -24.76 4.98 -6.24
CA LEU A 165 -25.91 5.55 -6.93
C LEU A 165 -27.20 4.72 -6.71
N ALA A 166 -27.07 3.39 -6.61
CA ALA A 166 -28.17 2.46 -6.33
C ALA A 166 -28.46 2.30 -4.83
N GLY A 167 -27.81 3.07 -3.94
CA GLY A 167 -28.01 3.01 -2.49
C GLY A 167 -27.32 1.85 -1.79
N TYR A 168 -26.40 1.14 -2.46
CA TYR A 168 -25.61 0.07 -1.85
C TYR A 168 -24.27 0.61 -1.29
N PHE A 169 -23.82 0.01 -0.19
CA PHE A 169 -22.51 0.35 0.35
C PHE A 169 -21.39 -0.15 -0.57
N PRO A 170 -20.46 0.73 -0.99
CA PRO A 170 -19.40 0.35 -1.94
C PRO A 170 -18.14 -0.14 -1.21
N ALA A 171 -18.24 -1.28 -0.48
CA ALA A 171 -17.13 -1.84 0.26
C ALA A 171 -15.84 -1.93 -0.57
N THR A 172 -14.71 -1.62 0.05
CA THR A 172 -13.39 -1.61 -0.60
C THR A 172 -12.54 -2.81 -0.19
N SER A 173 -12.89 -3.49 0.91
CA SER A 173 -12.23 -4.70 1.42
C SER A 173 -12.79 -6.01 0.85
N ALA A 174 -13.90 -5.97 0.10
CA ALA A 174 -14.54 -7.16 -0.44
C ALA A 174 -13.68 -7.84 -1.53
N LEU A 175 -13.42 -9.14 -1.37
CA LEU A 175 -12.59 -9.92 -2.28
C LEU A 175 -13.20 -10.09 -3.68
N ASN A 176 -14.54 -10.12 -3.79
CA ASN A 176 -15.25 -10.34 -5.04
C ASN A 176 -16.34 -9.28 -5.24
N GLU A 177 -15.93 -8.14 -5.69
CA GLU A 177 -16.81 -6.99 -5.84
C GLU A 177 -17.58 -7.02 -7.17
N GLY A 178 -18.86 -7.40 -7.13
CA GLY A 178 -19.79 -7.25 -8.25
C GLY A 178 -20.74 -6.06 -8.05
N LEU A 179 -21.45 -5.65 -9.09
CA LEU A 179 -22.43 -4.57 -9.04
C LEU A 179 -23.56 -4.82 -8.03
N THR A 180 -23.98 -6.08 -7.90
CA THR A 180 -25.13 -6.50 -7.08
C THR A 180 -24.71 -7.43 -5.94
N THR A 181 -23.42 -7.65 -5.72
CA THR A 181 -22.97 -8.62 -4.74
C THR A 181 -23.15 -8.08 -3.33
N TYR A 182 -24.09 -8.67 -2.63
CA TYR A 182 -24.25 -8.59 -1.20
C TYR A 182 -24.01 -10.01 -0.66
N TYR A 183 -22.94 -10.18 0.11
CA TYR A 183 -22.54 -11.51 0.60
C TYR A 183 -23.16 -11.85 1.97
N GLY A 184 -23.93 -10.93 2.55
CA GLY A 184 -24.54 -11.12 3.85
C GLY A 184 -23.56 -11.17 5.02
N LYS A 185 -22.33 -10.71 4.83
CA LYS A 185 -21.32 -10.60 5.89
C LYS A 185 -21.29 -9.19 6.46
N PRO A 186 -21.04 -9.03 7.77
CA PRO A 186 -20.92 -7.70 8.37
C PRO A 186 -19.89 -6.80 7.65
N ALA A 187 -18.78 -7.35 7.18
CA ALA A 187 -17.75 -6.63 6.44
C ALA A 187 -18.27 -5.95 5.15
N ASP A 188 -19.33 -6.51 4.54
CA ASP A 188 -19.94 -5.95 3.33
C ASP A 188 -20.80 -4.72 3.62
N LEU A 189 -21.13 -4.47 4.88
CA LEU A 189 -21.99 -3.38 5.32
C LEU A 189 -21.21 -2.13 5.71
N TYR A 190 -20.00 -2.28 6.26
CA TYR A 190 -19.22 -1.17 6.80
C TYR A 190 -17.71 -1.23 6.50
N ASP A 191 -17.27 -2.14 5.63
CA ASP A 191 -15.88 -2.25 5.16
C ASP A 191 -14.87 -2.46 6.29
N GLU A 192 -14.92 -3.62 6.93
CA GLU A 192 -14.17 -3.95 8.13
C GLU A 192 -12.67 -3.60 8.02
N GLY A 193 -12.21 -2.72 8.91
CA GLY A 193 -10.81 -2.31 9.02
C GLY A 193 -10.41 -1.14 8.12
N HIS A 194 -11.24 -0.70 7.16
CA HIS A 194 -10.99 0.51 6.39
C HIS A 194 -11.67 1.71 7.07
N LEU A 195 -10.87 2.59 7.66
CA LEU A 195 -11.35 3.79 8.34
C LEU A 195 -11.50 4.97 7.38
N HIS A 196 -10.69 5.02 6.31
CA HIS A 196 -10.63 6.12 5.36
C HIS A 196 -10.76 5.65 3.93
N TYR A 197 -11.36 6.50 3.10
CA TYR A 197 -11.63 6.23 1.69
C TYR A 197 -11.02 7.32 0.83
N PHE A 198 -10.24 6.91 -0.16
CA PHE A 198 -9.50 7.83 -1.01
C PHE A 198 -9.92 7.74 -2.48
N THR A 199 -9.77 8.86 -3.16
CA THR A 199 -9.74 8.97 -4.61
C THR A 199 -8.39 9.52 -5.03
N TYR A 200 -8.01 9.43 -6.31
CA TYR A 200 -6.80 10.10 -6.81
C TYR A 200 -6.75 11.57 -6.45
N ARG A 201 -7.90 12.27 -6.56
CA ARG A 201 -7.97 13.70 -6.27
C ARG A 201 -7.79 14.00 -4.79
N SER A 202 -8.55 13.33 -3.92
CA SER A 202 -8.50 13.60 -2.47
C SER A 202 -7.14 13.28 -1.89
N LEU A 203 -6.54 12.13 -2.26
CA LEU A 203 -5.22 11.76 -1.76
C LEU A 203 -4.13 12.69 -2.32
N SER A 204 -4.16 13.05 -3.61
CA SER A 204 -3.21 13.99 -4.17
C SER A 204 -3.25 15.34 -3.45
N MET A 205 -4.45 15.93 -3.26
CA MET A 205 -4.62 17.19 -2.54
C MET A 205 -4.16 17.09 -1.09
N MET A 206 -4.45 15.99 -0.38
CA MET A 206 -3.97 15.78 0.98
C MET A 206 -2.44 15.81 1.02
N LEU A 207 -1.77 15.15 0.09
CA LEU A 207 -0.31 15.07 0.06
C LEU A 207 0.33 16.41 -0.30
N THR A 208 -0.17 17.13 -1.33
CA THR A 208 0.40 18.41 -1.74
C THR A 208 0.01 19.56 -0.83
N ASP A 209 -1.28 19.75 -0.58
CA ASP A 209 -1.79 20.99 0.01
C ASP A 209 -1.69 20.97 1.54
N PHE A 210 -1.69 19.79 2.15
CA PHE A 210 -1.72 19.65 3.61
C PHE A 210 -0.52 18.94 4.23
N CYS A 211 0.15 18.05 3.48
CA CYS A 211 1.34 17.33 3.97
C CYS A 211 2.66 17.90 3.45
N GLY A 212 2.61 18.84 2.49
CA GLY A 212 3.77 19.56 1.99
C GLY A 212 4.68 18.77 1.05
N TYR A 213 4.16 17.72 0.39
CA TYR A 213 4.88 17.07 -0.71
C TYR A 213 4.95 18.00 -1.91
N ALA A 214 6.12 18.08 -2.54
CA ALA A 214 6.40 19.02 -3.63
C ALA A 214 5.64 18.66 -4.92
N SER A 215 5.44 17.37 -5.17
CA SER A 215 4.72 16.88 -6.35
C SER A 215 4.13 15.50 -6.12
N VAL A 216 3.07 15.19 -6.88
CA VAL A 216 2.44 13.86 -6.89
C VAL A 216 2.32 13.37 -8.32
N GLU A 217 2.90 12.20 -8.58
CA GLU A 217 2.77 11.46 -9.82
C GLU A 217 1.70 10.39 -9.67
N ARG A 218 0.74 10.33 -10.60
CA ARG A 218 -0.29 9.31 -10.65
C ARG A 218 0.21 8.12 -11.44
N LEU A 219 0.24 6.97 -10.79
CA LEU A 219 0.51 5.70 -11.42
C LEU A 219 -0.81 5.01 -11.76
N TRP A 220 -0.75 4.01 -12.64
CA TRP A 220 -1.94 3.26 -13.01
C TRP A 220 -1.59 1.81 -13.29
N TYR A 221 -2.50 0.92 -12.98
CA TYR A 221 -2.46 -0.44 -13.48
C TYR A 221 -3.88 -1.02 -13.58
N PRO A 222 -4.15 -1.84 -14.60
CA PRO A 222 -5.43 -2.52 -14.68
C PRO A 222 -5.45 -3.68 -13.69
N ILE A 223 -6.44 -3.71 -12.79
CA ILE A 223 -6.72 -4.89 -11.99
C ILE A 223 -7.83 -5.69 -12.65
N GLY A 224 -7.58 -6.99 -12.79
CA GLY A 224 -8.55 -7.95 -13.24
C GLY A 224 -8.54 -8.20 -14.75
N ARG A 225 -9.09 -9.35 -15.13
CA ARG A 225 -9.35 -9.70 -16.53
C ARG A 225 -10.59 -8.96 -16.99
N HIS A 226 -10.45 -8.05 -17.92
CA HIS A 226 -11.62 -7.42 -18.55
C HIS A 226 -12.06 -8.24 -19.76
N PRO A 227 -13.39 -8.43 -19.98
CA PRO A 227 -13.90 -9.21 -21.11
C PRO A 227 -13.57 -8.61 -22.49
N LEU A 228 -13.23 -7.32 -22.57
CA LEU A 228 -12.92 -6.63 -23.83
C LEU A 228 -11.45 -6.71 -24.29
N GLY A 229 -10.58 -7.46 -23.57
CA GLY A 229 -9.18 -7.69 -23.94
C GLY A 229 -8.19 -6.59 -23.57
N GLY A 230 -6.91 -6.99 -23.45
CA GLY A 230 -5.84 -6.22 -22.79
C GLY A 230 -5.59 -4.81 -23.33
N PRO A 231 -5.32 -4.57 -24.64
CA PRO A 231 -4.85 -3.27 -25.12
C PRO A 231 -5.83 -2.13 -24.94
N VAL A 232 -7.13 -2.39 -25.15
CA VAL A 232 -8.19 -1.36 -24.98
C VAL A 232 -8.38 -1.05 -23.50
N HIS A 233 -8.42 -2.07 -22.66
CA HIS A 233 -8.52 -1.90 -21.20
C HIS A 233 -7.31 -1.12 -20.64
N ASP A 234 -6.12 -1.43 -21.10
CA ASP A 234 -4.89 -0.74 -20.69
C ASP A 234 -4.87 0.73 -21.14
N ALA A 235 -5.35 1.00 -22.37
CA ALA A 235 -5.49 2.37 -22.85
C ALA A 235 -6.48 3.18 -22.01
N ILE A 236 -7.63 2.60 -21.66
CA ILE A 236 -8.63 3.24 -20.79
C ILE A 236 -8.07 3.44 -19.38
N ALA A 237 -7.38 2.44 -18.80
CA ALA A 237 -6.79 2.55 -17.47
C ALA A 237 -5.72 3.65 -17.41
N ARG A 238 -4.93 3.79 -18.47
CA ARG A 238 -3.94 4.86 -18.59
C ARG A 238 -4.58 6.23 -18.72
N ALA A 239 -5.60 6.35 -19.58
CA ALA A 239 -6.28 7.62 -19.83
C ALA A 239 -7.15 8.05 -18.63
N TRP A 240 -7.74 7.09 -17.90
CA TRP A 240 -8.68 7.36 -16.83
C TRP A 240 -8.51 6.44 -15.61
N PRO A 241 -7.37 6.50 -14.93
CA PRO A 241 -7.04 5.60 -13.81
C PRO A 241 -8.05 5.69 -12.64
N ALA A 242 -8.71 6.84 -12.49
CA ALA A 242 -9.72 7.06 -11.45
C ALA A 242 -10.97 6.15 -11.55
N MET A 243 -11.13 5.40 -12.65
CA MET A 243 -12.22 4.44 -12.84
C MET A 243 -11.88 3.03 -12.35
N PHE A 244 -10.62 2.79 -11.97
CA PHE A 244 -10.10 1.46 -11.60
C PHE A 244 -9.99 1.27 -10.07
N SER A 245 -9.61 0.07 -9.65
CA SER A 245 -9.76 -0.41 -8.28
C SER A 245 -8.89 0.31 -7.27
N GLU A 246 -7.69 0.75 -7.69
CA GLU A 246 -6.70 1.28 -6.77
C GLU A 246 -6.33 2.73 -7.10
N VAL A 247 -5.97 3.47 -6.07
CA VAL A 247 -5.26 4.75 -6.17
C VAL A 247 -3.80 4.45 -5.94
N VAL A 248 -2.97 4.68 -6.95
CA VAL A 248 -1.52 4.50 -6.85
C VAL A 248 -0.82 5.81 -7.13
N LEU A 249 -0.06 6.28 -6.17
CA LEU A 249 0.63 7.57 -6.23
C LEU A 249 2.09 7.43 -5.83
N ALA A 250 2.94 8.25 -6.45
CA ALA A 250 4.27 8.56 -5.93
C ALA A 250 4.32 10.05 -5.58
N ALA A 251 4.61 10.37 -4.32
CA ALA A 251 4.71 11.76 -3.85
C ALA A 251 6.15 12.07 -3.43
N ARG A 252 6.70 13.16 -3.96
CA ARG A 252 8.09 13.60 -3.67
C ARG A 252 8.14 14.60 -2.52
N ALA A 253 9.15 14.44 -1.66
CA ALA A 253 9.39 15.34 -0.53
C ALA A 253 9.97 16.70 -0.98
#